data_c0c4714a9c1431b4c9bd4daff52ba4bf
#
_entry.id   c0c4714a9c1431b4c9bd4daff52ba4bf
#
_cell.length_a   1.000
_cell.length_b   1.000
_cell.length_c   1.000
_cell.angle_alpha   90.00
_cell.angle_beta   90.00
_cell.angle_gamma   90.00
#
_symmetry.space_group_name_H-M   'P 1'
#
loop_
_entity.id
_entity.type
_entity.pdbx_description
1 polymer ?
#
loop_
_entity_poly.entity_id
_entity_poly.type
_entity_poly.pdbx_seq_one_letter_code
_entity_poly.pdbx_strand_id
1 'polypeptide(L)'
;EGMTEGAACTALLAKEYINSDAPSFFANSDQFVEWDSNEFLYKMNETNADGGIVTFEATHPKWSFAKINKQGLVTEVAEKNPISNIATIGFYYWKNGSDFVKYAEQMINKNIRVNNEFYVCPVFNEAIEDGKAIRTFDVKEMWGLGTPEDLNYYLENYK
;
A
#
# COMPACT_ATOMS: atom_id res chain seq x y z
N GLU A 1 -8.22 -24.59 -7.01
CA GLU A 1 -7.16 -23.55 -6.98
C GLU A 1 -6.72 -23.36 -5.55
N GLY A 2 -5.40 -23.40 -5.31
CA GLY A 2 -4.82 -23.30 -3.97
C GLY A 2 -4.68 -21.85 -3.50
N MET A 3 -4.19 -21.69 -2.27
CA MET A 3 -3.83 -20.41 -1.69
C MET A 3 -2.61 -19.83 -2.44
N THR A 4 -2.63 -18.53 -2.75
CA THR A 4 -1.50 -17.85 -3.40
C THR A 4 -0.33 -17.61 -2.41
N GLU A 5 0.84 -17.27 -2.93
CA GLU A 5 2.03 -16.98 -2.11
C GLU A 5 2.03 -15.55 -1.52
N GLY A 6 0.86 -14.96 -1.33
CA GLY A 6 0.66 -13.65 -0.71
C GLY A 6 -0.19 -12.69 -1.55
N ALA A 7 -0.49 -11.52 -0.98
CA ALA A 7 -1.44 -10.56 -1.55
C ALA A 7 -1.02 -10.02 -2.92
N ALA A 8 0.28 -9.82 -3.17
CA ALA A 8 0.76 -9.40 -4.48
C ALA A 8 0.49 -10.46 -5.56
N CYS A 9 0.70 -11.76 -5.24
CA CYS A 9 0.37 -12.85 -6.15
C CYS A 9 -1.14 -12.93 -6.40
N THR A 10 -1.97 -12.69 -5.38
CA THR A 10 -3.44 -12.63 -5.52
C THR A 10 -3.85 -11.49 -6.45
N ALA A 11 -3.28 -10.31 -6.29
CA ALA A 11 -3.54 -9.16 -7.17
C ALA A 11 -3.16 -9.46 -8.63
N LEU A 12 -2.07 -10.19 -8.86
CA LEU A 12 -1.64 -10.59 -10.20
C LEU A 12 -2.56 -11.62 -10.89
N LEU A 13 -3.49 -12.27 -10.17
CA LEU A 13 -4.53 -13.09 -10.82
C LEU A 13 -5.45 -12.22 -11.71
N ALA A 14 -5.58 -10.93 -11.39
CA ALA A 14 -6.30 -9.96 -12.20
C ALA A 14 -5.42 -9.26 -13.26
N LYS A 15 -4.22 -9.77 -13.55
CA LYS A 15 -3.22 -9.13 -14.43
C LYS A 15 -3.80 -8.71 -15.78
N GLU A 16 -4.60 -9.52 -16.42
CA GLU A 16 -5.20 -9.22 -17.74
C GLU A 16 -6.08 -7.97 -17.73
N TYR A 17 -6.67 -7.61 -16.57
CA TYR A 17 -7.53 -6.44 -16.41
C TYR A 17 -6.76 -5.19 -15.97
N ILE A 18 -5.71 -5.36 -15.16
CA ILE A 18 -4.98 -4.24 -14.56
C ILE A 18 -3.72 -3.85 -15.35
N ASN A 19 -3.21 -4.69 -16.24
CA ASN A 19 -2.00 -4.43 -17.01
C ASN A 19 -2.27 -3.43 -18.16
N SER A 20 -2.50 -2.18 -17.81
CA SER A 20 -2.82 -1.10 -18.74
C SER A 20 -2.32 0.24 -18.22
N ASP A 21 -2.47 1.29 -19.02
CA ASP A 21 -2.17 2.68 -18.62
C ASP A 21 -3.28 3.29 -17.75
N ALA A 22 -4.38 2.56 -17.48
CA ALA A 22 -5.41 3.01 -16.56
C ALA A 22 -4.92 2.92 -15.11
N PRO A 23 -5.33 3.86 -14.25
CA PRO A 23 -5.01 3.79 -12.82
C PRO A 23 -5.58 2.55 -12.16
N SER A 24 -4.83 2.01 -11.20
CA SER A 24 -5.28 0.89 -10.37
C SER A 24 -5.18 1.25 -8.89
N PHE A 25 -6.15 0.78 -8.12
CA PHE A 25 -6.19 0.99 -6.67
C PHE A 25 -6.38 -0.36 -5.96
N PHE A 26 -5.48 -0.67 -5.06
CA PHE A 26 -5.53 -1.87 -4.22
C PHE A 26 -5.92 -1.47 -2.81
N ALA A 27 -6.91 -2.13 -2.25
CA ALA A 27 -7.41 -1.84 -0.91
C ALA A 27 -7.64 -3.13 -0.13
N ASN A 28 -7.23 -3.14 1.13
CA ASN A 28 -7.68 -4.13 2.09
C ASN A 28 -9.18 -3.92 2.35
N SER A 29 -9.91 -4.99 2.67
CA SER A 29 -11.35 -4.95 2.91
C SER A 29 -11.74 -5.07 4.40
N ASP A 30 -10.76 -5.21 5.27
CA ASP A 30 -10.90 -5.49 6.70
C ASP A 30 -10.50 -4.29 7.57
N GLN A 31 -10.87 -3.09 7.13
CA GLN A 31 -10.60 -1.85 7.83
C GLN A 31 -11.63 -0.76 7.54
N PHE A 32 -11.75 0.19 8.44
CA PHE A 32 -12.58 1.37 8.28
C PHE A 32 -11.74 2.64 8.43
N VAL A 33 -11.97 3.59 7.54
CA VAL A 33 -11.27 4.88 7.49
C VAL A 33 -12.24 5.96 7.05
N GLU A 34 -12.27 7.06 7.77
CA GLU A 34 -12.96 8.27 7.33
C GLU A 34 -12.00 9.18 6.58
N TRP A 35 -12.20 9.30 5.26
CA TRP A 35 -11.35 10.11 4.41
C TRP A 35 -12.06 10.54 3.13
N ASP A 36 -11.53 11.56 2.46
CA ASP A 36 -11.98 11.95 1.11
C ASP A 36 -11.05 11.35 0.05
N SER A 37 -11.53 10.31 -0.62
CA SER A 37 -10.79 9.67 -1.72
C SER A 37 -10.57 10.59 -2.93
N ASN A 38 -11.44 11.61 -3.13
CA ASN A 38 -11.26 12.59 -4.20
C ASN A 38 -10.07 13.52 -3.90
N GLU A 39 -9.91 13.93 -2.63
CA GLU A 39 -8.77 14.74 -2.21
C GLU A 39 -7.45 13.98 -2.43
N PHE A 40 -7.43 12.70 -2.09
CA PHE A 40 -6.29 11.84 -2.39
C PHE A 40 -5.98 11.79 -3.89
N LEU A 41 -6.97 11.47 -4.72
CA LEU A 41 -6.77 11.37 -6.18
C LEU A 41 -6.37 12.71 -6.79
N TYR A 42 -6.96 13.82 -6.32
CA TYR A 42 -6.56 15.15 -6.72
C TYR A 42 -5.08 15.42 -6.42
N LYS A 43 -4.63 15.11 -5.20
CA LYS A 43 -3.23 15.27 -4.80
C LYS A 43 -2.27 14.42 -5.63
N MET A 44 -2.63 13.16 -5.93
CA MET A 44 -1.80 12.30 -6.79
C MET A 44 -1.67 12.88 -8.20
N ASN A 45 -2.76 13.40 -8.77
CA ASN A 45 -2.76 14.04 -10.09
C ASN A 45 -1.98 15.36 -10.09
N GLU A 46 -2.22 16.26 -9.12
CA GLU A 46 -1.55 17.56 -9.00
C GLU A 46 -0.03 17.39 -8.91
N THR A 47 0.42 16.42 -8.16
CA THR A 47 1.86 16.14 -7.97
C THR A 47 2.44 15.26 -9.05
N ASN A 48 1.65 14.82 -10.02
CA ASN A 48 2.02 13.87 -11.07
C ASN A 48 2.70 12.61 -10.50
N ALA A 49 2.22 12.10 -9.37
CA ALA A 49 2.77 10.94 -8.71
C ALA A 49 2.54 9.67 -9.55
N ASP A 50 3.56 8.80 -9.64
CA ASP A 50 3.45 7.48 -10.28
C ASP A 50 2.74 6.47 -9.39
N GLY A 51 2.79 6.68 -8.05
CA GLY A 51 2.09 5.87 -7.07
C GLY A 51 1.77 6.64 -5.80
N GLY A 52 0.78 6.15 -5.05
CA GLY A 52 0.31 6.76 -3.81
C GLY A 52 0.04 5.72 -2.72
N ILE A 53 0.39 6.05 -1.51
CA ILE A 53 0.20 5.22 -0.33
C ILE A 53 -0.61 6.01 0.69
N VAL A 54 -1.77 5.49 1.11
CA VAL A 54 -2.52 6.11 2.21
C VAL A 54 -1.93 5.67 3.53
N THR A 55 -1.67 6.64 4.41
CA THR A 55 -0.88 6.45 5.63
C THR A 55 -1.57 7.06 6.84
N PHE A 56 -1.15 6.63 8.02
CA PHE A 56 -1.52 7.21 9.32
C PHE A 56 -0.33 7.10 10.29
N GLU A 57 -0.39 7.80 11.41
CA GLU A 57 0.67 7.73 12.40
C GLU A 57 0.55 6.50 13.29
N ALA A 58 1.52 5.59 13.23
CA ALA A 58 1.62 4.42 14.10
C ALA A 58 3.05 3.86 14.13
N THR A 59 3.37 3.06 15.15
CA THR A 59 4.70 2.45 15.33
C THR A 59 4.65 0.95 15.60
N HIS A 60 3.44 0.37 15.70
CA HIS A 60 3.29 -1.06 16.00
C HIS A 60 3.70 -1.91 14.78
N PRO A 61 4.57 -2.92 14.92
CA PRO A 61 5.13 -3.69 13.81
C PRO A 61 4.13 -4.59 13.06
N LYS A 62 2.84 -4.56 13.41
CA LYS A 62 1.81 -5.24 12.61
C LYS A 62 1.54 -4.57 11.26
N TRP A 63 1.98 -3.31 11.08
CA TRP A 63 1.74 -2.51 9.88
C TRP A 63 2.90 -2.55 8.90
N SER A 64 2.66 -2.11 7.68
CA SER A 64 3.71 -1.70 6.76
C SER A 64 4.04 -0.21 6.99
N PHE A 65 5.22 0.22 6.60
CA PHE A 65 5.72 1.57 6.85
C PHE A 65 6.32 2.19 5.60
N ALA A 66 6.25 3.51 5.51
CA ALA A 66 6.88 4.30 4.46
C ALA A 66 7.87 5.31 5.07
N LYS A 67 9.03 5.49 4.45
CA LYS A 67 10.00 6.52 4.78
C LYS A 67 10.00 7.57 3.67
N ILE A 68 9.93 8.84 4.04
CA ILE A 68 9.89 9.96 3.08
C ILE A 68 11.13 10.84 3.19
N ASN A 69 11.51 11.47 2.10
CA ASN A 69 12.55 12.50 2.06
C ASN A 69 11.97 13.91 2.32
N LYS A 70 12.84 14.92 2.29
CA LYS A 70 12.45 16.33 2.50
C LYS A 70 11.52 16.88 1.43
N GLN A 71 11.43 16.23 0.25
CA GLN A 71 10.53 16.59 -0.85
C GLN A 71 9.17 15.89 -0.75
N GLY A 72 8.95 15.07 0.30
CA GLY A 72 7.72 14.30 0.49
C GLY A 72 7.59 13.11 -0.45
N LEU A 73 8.71 12.65 -1.02
CA LEU A 73 8.74 11.41 -1.82
C LEU A 73 9.10 10.23 -0.94
N VAL A 74 8.42 9.11 -1.14
CA VAL A 74 8.75 7.85 -0.49
C VAL A 74 10.09 7.36 -1.02
N THR A 75 11.00 7.03 -0.12
CA THR A 75 12.35 6.52 -0.44
C THR A 75 12.51 5.04 -0.12
N GLU A 76 11.65 4.52 0.74
CA GLU A 76 11.67 3.12 1.17
C GLU A 76 10.31 2.76 1.76
N VAL A 77 9.86 1.53 1.53
CA VAL A 77 8.77 0.93 2.28
C VAL A 77 9.21 -0.39 2.91
N ALA A 78 8.63 -0.73 4.06
CA ALA A 78 8.92 -1.98 4.74
C ALA A 78 7.65 -2.62 5.30
N GLU A 79 7.49 -3.91 5.06
CA GLU A 79 6.40 -4.72 5.60
C GLU A 79 6.76 -5.21 7.00
N LYS A 80 5.89 -4.97 7.99
CA LYS A 80 6.03 -5.44 9.38
C LYS A 80 7.35 -5.04 10.05
N ASN A 81 7.96 -3.94 9.60
CA ASN A 81 9.21 -3.40 10.13
C ASN A 81 9.10 -1.88 10.27
N PRO A 82 9.04 -1.33 11.50
CA PRO A 82 8.87 0.11 11.74
C PRO A 82 10.14 0.90 11.37
N ILE A 83 10.28 1.28 10.10
CA ILE A 83 11.37 2.15 9.61
C ILE A 83 11.09 3.64 9.81
N SER A 84 9.87 3.98 10.25
CA SER A 84 9.39 5.32 10.53
C SER A 84 8.14 5.26 11.42
N ASN A 85 7.48 6.38 11.69
CA ASN A 85 6.13 6.45 12.29
C ASN A 85 5.01 6.61 11.23
N ILE A 86 5.32 6.51 9.94
CA ILE A 86 4.37 6.61 8.83
C ILE A 86 3.94 5.19 8.44
N ALA A 87 2.85 4.71 9.06
CA ALA A 87 2.30 3.40 8.79
C ALA A 87 1.31 3.45 7.62
N THR A 88 1.22 2.38 6.82
CA THR A 88 0.26 2.29 5.72
C THR A 88 -1.03 1.66 6.18
N ILE A 89 -2.16 2.10 5.61
CA ILE A 89 -3.47 1.52 5.88
C ILE A 89 -3.83 0.38 4.90
N GLY A 90 -2.91 -0.04 4.03
CA GLY A 90 -3.20 -1.05 3.03
C GLY A 90 -3.98 -0.53 1.80
N PHE A 91 -3.95 0.79 1.55
CA PHE A 91 -4.52 1.44 0.37
C PHE A 91 -3.39 1.96 -0.51
N TYR A 92 -3.32 1.45 -1.74
CA TYR A 92 -2.22 1.63 -2.66
C TYR A 92 -2.72 2.02 -4.06
N TYR A 93 -2.29 3.17 -4.54
CA TYR A 93 -2.60 3.70 -5.86
C TYR A 93 -1.41 3.55 -6.79
N TRP A 94 -1.67 3.16 -8.02
CA TRP A 94 -0.72 3.17 -9.12
C TRP A 94 -1.32 3.97 -10.28
N LYS A 95 -0.59 4.95 -10.79
CA LYS A 95 -1.01 5.78 -11.90
C LYS A 95 -1.28 4.95 -13.15
N ASN A 96 -0.46 3.93 -13.38
CA ASN A 96 -0.64 2.93 -14.42
C ASN A 96 -0.68 1.55 -13.77
N GLY A 97 -1.70 0.77 -14.02
CA GLY A 97 -1.79 -0.60 -13.50
C GLY A 97 -0.65 -1.49 -14.04
N SER A 98 -0.16 -1.21 -15.25
CA SER A 98 1.00 -1.87 -15.83
C SER A 98 2.29 -1.70 -15.01
N ASP A 99 2.47 -0.58 -14.32
CA ASP A 99 3.60 -0.38 -13.42
C ASP A 99 3.52 -1.34 -12.23
N PHE A 100 2.33 -1.49 -11.62
CA PHE A 100 2.16 -2.48 -10.56
C PHE A 100 2.52 -3.89 -11.03
N VAL A 101 2.00 -4.30 -12.19
CA VAL A 101 2.27 -5.64 -12.73
C VAL A 101 3.77 -5.85 -12.95
N LYS A 102 4.44 -4.88 -13.60
CA LYS A 102 5.89 -4.91 -13.85
C LYS A 102 6.67 -5.10 -12.53
N TYR A 103 6.42 -4.26 -11.55
CA TYR A 103 7.19 -4.24 -10.31
C TYR A 103 6.85 -5.40 -9.37
N ALA A 104 5.59 -5.87 -9.36
CA ALA A 104 5.22 -7.08 -8.62
C ALA A 104 5.91 -8.33 -9.20
N GLU A 105 5.94 -8.49 -10.53
CA GLU A 105 6.66 -9.59 -11.17
C GLU A 105 8.18 -9.48 -10.92
N GLN A 106 8.74 -8.27 -10.91
CA GLN A 106 10.14 -8.03 -10.62
C GLN A 106 10.52 -8.45 -9.20
N MET A 107 9.71 -8.03 -8.20
CA MET A 107 9.84 -8.43 -6.79
C MET A 107 9.76 -9.96 -6.62
N ILE A 108 8.80 -10.61 -7.29
CA ILE A 108 8.62 -12.06 -7.26
C ILE A 108 9.83 -12.78 -7.88
N ASN A 109 10.30 -12.33 -9.04
CA ASN A 109 11.47 -12.89 -9.71
C ASN A 109 12.76 -12.75 -8.87
N LYS A 110 12.91 -11.66 -8.13
CA LYS A 110 13.98 -11.45 -7.14
C LYS A 110 13.77 -12.28 -5.85
N ASN A 111 12.61 -12.93 -5.70
CA ASN A 111 12.20 -13.67 -4.50
C ASN A 111 12.25 -12.83 -3.20
N ILE A 112 11.85 -11.56 -3.28
CA ILE A 112 11.82 -10.65 -2.13
C ILE A 112 10.54 -10.91 -1.34
N ARG A 113 10.66 -11.57 -0.20
CA ARG A 113 9.55 -12.01 0.65
C ARG A 113 9.66 -11.44 2.06
N VAL A 114 8.51 -11.29 2.70
CA VAL A 114 8.42 -11.07 4.15
C VAL A 114 7.57 -12.20 4.73
N ASN A 115 8.05 -12.89 5.77
CA ASN A 115 7.39 -14.05 6.37
C ASN A 115 6.93 -15.10 5.33
N ASN A 116 7.76 -15.36 4.32
CA ASN A 116 7.51 -16.28 3.20
C ASN A 116 6.37 -15.85 2.25
N GLU A 117 5.86 -14.62 2.34
CA GLU A 117 4.78 -14.10 1.49
C GLU A 117 5.24 -12.89 0.67
N PHE A 118 4.60 -12.71 -0.50
CA PHE A 118 4.73 -11.52 -1.32
C PHE A 118 3.61 -10.52 -1.00
N TYR A 119 3.94 -9.47 -0.27
CA TYR A 119 3.01 -8.39 0.09
C TYR A 119 2.94 -7.32 -1.01
N VAL A 120 1.83 -6.54 -1.01
CA VAL A 120 1.65 -5.45 -1.99
C VAL A 120 2.54 -4.25 -1.67
N CYS A 121 2.69 -3.88 -0.39
CA CYS A 121 3.48 -2.71 -0.01
C CYS A 121 4.94 -2.75 -0.52
N PRO A 122 5.72 -3.82 -0.37
CA PRO A 122 7.10 -3.90 -0.85
C PRO A 122 7.28 -3.73 -2.36
N VAL A 123 6.23 -3.89 -3.17
CA VAL A 123 6.29 -3.66 -4.62
C VAL A 123 6.74 -2.24 -4.95
N PHE A 124 6.43 -1.28 -4.10
CA PHE A 124 6.87 0.11 -4.29
C PHE A 124 8.39 0.28 -4.24
N ASN A 125 9.13 -0.58 -3.55
CA ASN A 125 10.60 -0.47 -3.54
C ASN A 125 11.18 -0.67 -4.94
N GLU A 126 10.64 -1.61 -5.73
CA GLU A 126 11.05 -1.83 -7.10
C GLU A 126 10.80 -0.59 -7.98
N ALA A 127 9.66 0.08 -7.77
CA ALA A 127 9.33 1.31 -8.49
C ALA A 127 10.23 2.47 -8.06
N ILE A 128 10.55 2.59 -6.78
CA ILE A 128 11.46 3.60 -6.23
C ILE A 128 12.86 3.42 -6.78
N GLU A 129 13.36 2.18 -6.88
CA GLU A 129 14.66 1.86 -7.49
C GLU A 129 14.71 2.30 -8.97
N ASP A 130 13.60 2.20 -9.70
CA ASP A 130 13.46 2.68 -11.10
C ASP A 130 13.20 4.21 -11.19
N GLY A 131 13.23 4.94 -10.08
CA GLY A 131 13.08 6.41 -10.03
C GLY A 131 11.64 6.92 -10.12
N LYS A 132 10.64 6.07 -9.88
CA LYS A 132 9.22 6.46 -9.83
C LYS A 132 8.95 7.38 -8.64
N ALA A 133 8.09 8.36 -8.83
CA ALA A 133 7.67 9.31 -7.81
C ALA A 133 6.50 8.74 -6.99
N ILE A 134 6.79 8.18 -5.82
CA ILE A 134 5.78 7.65 -4.90
C ILE A 134 5.55 8.65 -3.77
N ARG A 135 4.28 8.90 -3.41
CA ARG A 135 3.90 9.85 -2.37
C ARG A 135 2.98 9.22 -1.33
N THR A 136 2.93 9.82 -0.15
CA THR A 136 1.98 9.48 0.92
C THR A 136 0.81 10.46 0.93
N PHE A 137 -0.31 9.98 1.47
CA PHE A 137 -1.48 10.77 1.83
C PHE A 137 -1.92 10.35 3.23
N ASP A 138 -1.85 11.29 4.18
CA ASP A 138 -2.11 10.97 5.57
C ASP A 138 -3.61 11.10 5.88
N VAL A 139 -4.14 10.08 6.54
CA VAL A 139 -5.46 10.10 7.18
C VAL A 139 -5.30 10.25 8.70
N LYS A 140 -6.33 10.80 9.34
CA LYS A 140 -6.27 11.07 10.78
C LYS A 140 -6.31 9.80 11.61
N GLU A 141 -7.14 8.85 11.16
CA GLU A 141 -7.48 7.67 11.95
C GLU A 141 -7.82 6.50 11.03
N MET A 142 -7.44 5.32 11.45
CA MET A 142 -7.77 4.07 10.79
C MET A 142 -8.13 3.02 11.85
N TRP A 143 -9.21 2.28 11.60
CA TRP A 143 -9.71 1.21 12.44
C TRP A 143 -9.53 -0.12 11.73
N GLY A 144 -8.73 -1.02 12.31
CA GLY A 144 -8.64 -2.40 11.84
C GLY A 144 -9.91 -3.17 12.22
N LEU A 145 -10.37 -4.05 11.33
CA LEU A 145 -11.54 -4.91 11.53
C LEU A 145 -11.19 -6.38 11.26
N GLY A 146 -9.91 -6.68 11.03
CA GLY A 146 -9.43 -7.98 10.55
C GLY A 146 -9.35 -9.07 11.62
N THR A 147 -9.40 -8.70 12.91
CA THR A 147 -9.44 -9.66 14.02
C THR A 147 -10.62 -9.38 14.94
N PRO A 148 -11.11 -10.39 15.71
CA PRO A 148 -12.16 -10.17 16.70
C PRO A 148 -11.81 -9.07 17.72
N GLU A 149 -10.54 -8.97 18.10
CA GLU A 149 -10.02 -7.96 19.02
C GLU A 149 -10.10 -6.56 18.42
N ASP A 150 -9.67 -6.40 17.17
CA ASP A 150 -9.74 -5.13 16.44
C ASP A 150 -11.20 -4.69 16.26
N LEU A 151 -12.10 -5.61 15.88
CA LEU A 151 -13.53 -5.31 15.75
C LEU A 151 -14.15 -4.88 17.07
N ASN A 152 -13.88 -5.58 18.17
CA ASN A 152 -14.39 -5.22 19.49
C ASN A 152 -13.87 -3.84 19.91
N TYR A 153 -12.59 -3.57 19.68
CA TYR A 153 -12.01 -2.26 19.95
C TYR A 153 -12.71 -1.14 19.16
N TYR A 154 -12.99 -1.37 17.88
CA TYR A 154 -13.76 -0.43 17.05
C TYR A 154 -15.16 -0.18 17.61
N LEU A 155 -15.92 -1.24 17.92
CA LEU A 155 -17.29 -1.13 18.44
C LEU A 155 -17.38 -0.40 19.78
N GLU A 156 -16.35 -0.49 20.61
CA GLU A 156 -16.29 0.18 21.93
C GLU A 156 -15.84 1.65 21.85
N ASN A 157 -15.03 2.02 20.85
CA ASN A 157 -14.34 3.30 20.83
C ASN A 157 -14.75 4.23 19.68
N TYR A 158 -15.26 3.70 18.57
CA TYR A 158 -15.75 4.53 17.46
C TYR A 158 -17.10 5.19 17.87
N LYS A 159 -17.19 6.52 17.71
CA LYS A 159 -18.35 7.33 18.09
C LYS A 159 -18.83 8.21 16.94
#